data_77c9d788c437bed38e0f579be7d2133c
#
_entry.id   77c9d788c437bed38e0f579be7d2133c
#
_cell.length_a   1.000
_cell.length_b   1.000
_cell.length_c   1.000
_cell.angle_alpha   90.00
_cell.angle_beta   90.00
_cell.angle_gamma   90.00
#
_symmetry.space_group_name_H-M   'P 1'
#
loop_
_entity.id
_entity.type
_entity.pdbx_description
1 polymer ?
#
loop_
_entity_poly.entity_id
_entity_poly.type
_entity_poly.pdbx_seq_one_letter_code
_entity_poly.pdbx_strand_id
1 'polypeptide(L)'
;MEEEDNKPNPVTQRVKMIMSLGLVMVHAHSRWISKPLSTNNTASRGQIGMELDQLSPRRIVPEMPLWHFYLTRMITMDIEQVICLTLALLLAIKYIFFEQVEMESTLSLRNPITMAPPSPNQHYNKTCCIREPSAPISAGPAPPCMEDRDEVIRPFPEPTTDCHSKSLFVIGEEEGEIKSENTEPSLLQNQNPRGLDDCVSILNNPELGPHHLSDAEVMLLVASKHIPAYKLETLMEKPERGVAIRRQMISAKLSHPSALSTLPYTNYDYSKVMGTCCENVIGYIPVPVGVAGPLHLDGKQFQVPMATTEGCLVASTNRGCRAIALSGGASSCILADGMTRGPVVRLPSACKAAEVKAWLESPDGFQDITEAFDNTSRFARLQKLLVGLAGRNLYIRFQCKTGDAMGMNMISKGTEKALSRLQQHFPELQVVAVSGNYCTDKKPAAINWIEGRGKSAVCEATIPAKVVQEVLKTTTEALIEVNISKNLVGSAMAGSIGGFNAHAANLVAAIYIACGQDPAQSVGSSNCITLMEPSGPTGKDLYISCTMPSIEVGTVGGGTNLPPQQACLKMLGVQGACQQCPGENACQLARIVCATVLAGELSLMSALAAGHLVKSHMTHN
;
A
#
# COMPACT_ATOMS: atom_id res chain seq x y z
N MET A 1 -60.94 1.39 -8.82
CA MET A 1 -60.45 0.33 -7.96
C MET A 1 -59.22 -0.18 -8.67
N GLU A 2 -58.13 0.38 -8.34
CA GLU A 2 -57.05 0.21 -7.41
C GLU A 2 -55.99 1.33 -7.57
N GLU A 3 -56.08 2.34 -6.75
CA GLU A 3 -55.03 3.29 -6.50
C GLU A 3 -54.97 3.47 -4.97
N GLU A 4 -54.30 2.54 -4.29
CA GLU A 4 -53.84 2.70 -2.90
C GLU A 4 -52.75 1.65 -2.69
N ASP A 5 -51.50 2.13 -2.59
CA ASP A 5 -50.45 1.66 -1.69
C ASP A 5 -49.06 2.06 -2.19
N ASN A 6 -48.72 3.33 -1.97
CA ASN A 6 -47.32 3.72 -1.98
C ASN A 6 -47.05 4.88 -0.99
N LYS A 7 -47.43 4.66 0.27
CA LYS A 7 -46.98 5.54 1.35
C LYS A 7 -45.76 4.91 2.00
N PRO A 8 -44.61 5.60 2.04
CA PRO A 8 -43.42 5.07 2.68
C PRO A 8 -43.70 4.85 4.19
N ASN A 9 -43.28 3.70 4.70
CA ASN A 9 -43.44 3.27 6.07
C ASN A 9 -43.04 4.40 7.05
N PRO A 10 -43.91 4.80 7.99
CA PRO A 10 -43.66 5.90 8.91
C PRO A 10 -42.39 5.72 9.77
N VAL A 11 -41.90 4.50 9.95
CA VAL A 11 -40.64 4.20 10.63
C VAL A 11 -39.45 4.62 9.78
N THR A 12 -39.47 4.34 8.48
CA THR A 12 -38.40 4.72 7.53
C THR A 12 -38.29 6.26 7.41
N GLN A 13 -39.41 6.98 7.48
CA GLN A 13 -39.42 8.43 7.46
C GLN A 13 -38.83 9.03 8.76
N ARG A 14 -39.14 8.42 9.92
CA ARG A 14 -38.59 8.86 11.22
C ARG A 14 -37.10 8.56 11.34
N VAL A 15 -36.62 7.42 10.86
CA VAL A 15 -35.19 7.09 10.85
C VAL A 15 -34.40 8.03 9.94
N LYS A 16 -34.89 8.34 8.73
CA LYS A 16 -34.27 9.33 7.84
C LYS A 16 -34.21 10.73 8.47
N MET A 17 -35.22 11.14 9.19
CA MET A 17 -35.25 12.43 9.87
C MET A 17 -34.26 12.50 11.05
N ILE A 18 -34.13 11.43 11.83
CA ILE A 18 -33.16 11.34 12.94
C ILE A 18 -31.72 11.31 12.43
N MET A 19 -31.44 10.55 11.37
CA MET A 19 -30.11 10.52 10.75
C MET A 19 -29.71 11.87 10.13
N SER A 20 -30.66 12.56 9.48
CA SER A 20 -30.42 13.91 8.94
C SER A 20 -30.15 14.94 10.05
N LEU A 21 -30.85 14.87 11.16
CA LEU A 21 -30.60 15.73 12.33
C LEU A 21 -29.24 15.45 12.98
N GLY A 22 -28.85 14.18 13.10
CA GLY A 22 -27.53 13.78 13.61
C GLY A 22 -26.38 14.31 12.73
N LEU A 23 -26.51 14.21 11.41
CA LEU A 23 -25.50 14.73 10.45
C LEU A 23 -25.37 16.26 10.51
N VAL A 24 -26.48 16.97 10.63
CA VAL A 24 -26.48 18.42 10.76
C VAL A 24 -25.81 18.86 12.06
N MET A 25 -26.01 18.13 13.16
CA MET A 25 -25.36 18.42 14.45
C MET A 25 -23.85 18.20 14.40
N VAL A 26 -23.38 17.11 13.80
CA VAL A 26 -21.95 16.83 13.62
C VAL A 26 -21.30 17.91 12.73
N HIS A 27 -21.98 18.35 11.69
CA HIS A 27 -21.47 19.38 10.78
C HIS A 27 -21.45 20.79 11.42
N ALA A 28 -22.42 21.13 12.25
CA ALA A 28 -22.45 22.38 13.01
C ALA A 28 -21.34 22.41 14.08
N HIS A 29 -21.10 21.29 14.75
CA HIS A 29 -20.06 21.16 15.77
C HIS A 29 -18.64 21.25 15.17
N SER A 30 -18.39 20.60 14.01
CA SER A 30 -17.10 20.70 13.32
C SER A 30 -16.78 22.13 12.84
N ARG A 31 -17.79 22.91 12.44
CA ARG A 31 -17.61 24.32 12.05
C ARG A 31 -17.36 25.26 13.23
N TRP A 32 -17.79 24.88 14.44
CA TRP A 32 -17.58 25.71 15.63
C TRP A 32 -16.17 25.55 16.20
N ILE A 33 -15.60 24.33 16.12
CA ILE A 33 -14.21 24.03 16.53
C ILE A 33 -13.16 24.67 15.58
N SER A 34 -13.53 25.02 14.35
CA SER A 34 -12.60 25.56 13.35
C SER A 34 -12.55 27.10 13.27
N LYS A 35 -13.17 27.83 14.18
CA LYS A 35 -13.02 29.30 14.24
C LYS A 35 -11.87 29.66 15.17
N PRO A 36 -10.82 30.36 14.69
CA PRO A 36 -9.76 30.87 15.55
C PRO A 36 -10.31 31.98 16.44
N LEU A 37 -10.06 31.88 17.73
CA LEU A 37 -10.23 32.96 18.69
C LEU A 37 -9.22 34.07 18.36
N SER A 38 -9.68 35.13 17.69
CA SER A 38 -8.90 36.35 17.56
C SER A 38 -9.03 37.16 18.85
N THR A 39 -7.99 37.13 19.67
CA THR A 39 -7.80 38.09 20.76
C THR A 39 -7.25 39.38 20.18
N ASN A 40 -8.05 40.42 20.16
CA ASN A 40 -7.54 41.79 20.19
C ASN A 40 -8.27 42.56 21.25
N ASN A 41 -7.59 42.73 22.38
CA ASN A 41 -7.89 43.72 23.41
C ASN A 41 -7.28 45.06 23.00
N THR A 42 -8.08 46.06 22.79
CA THR A 42 -7.69 47.42 23.17
C THR A 42 -8.95 48.19 23.59
N ALA A 43 -8.78 48.84 24.73
CA ALA A 43 -9.77 49.56 25.48
C ALA A 43 -10.30 50.80 24.76
N SER A 44 -11.59 51.09 24.96
CA SER A 44 -12.01 52.46 25.35
C SER A 44 -13.37 52.41 26.03
N ARG A 45 -13.40 52.92 27.27
CA ARG A 45 -14.61 53.28 28.02
C ARG A 45 -15.34 54.41 27.30
N GLY A 46 -16.63 54.25 27.09
CA GLY A 46 -17.54 55.32 26.71
C GLY A 46 -18.96 54.98 27.19
N GLN A 47 -19.40 55.72 28.21
CA GLN A 47 -20.74 55.70 28.73
C GLN A 47 -21.76 56.07 27.65
N ILE A 48 -22.88 55.39 27.61
CA ILE A 48 -24.20 55.94 27.34
C ILE A 48 -25.22 55.00 28.00
N GLY A 49 -25.86 55.50 29.04
CA GLY A 49 -27.08 54.94 29.59
C GLY A 49 -28.31 55.65 28.96
N MET A 50 -29.48 55.17 29.34
CA MET A 50 -30.82 55.60 28.93
C MET A 50 -31.33 55.00 27.62
N GLU A 51 -32.45 54.43 27.49
CA GLU A 51 -33.80 54.53 28.04
C GLU A 51 -34.58 53.29 27.58
N LEU A 52 -35.09 52.51 28.51
CA LEU A 52 -36.16 51.56 28.26
C LEU A 52 -37.38 52.14 28.89
N ASP A 53 -38.23 52.79 28.10
CA ASP A 53 -39.67 52.81 28.34
C ASP A 53 -40.43 53.30 27.10
N GLN A 54 -41.59 52.65 26.91
CA GLN A 54 -42.64 52.97 25.94
C GLN A 54 -42.48 52.52 24.50
N LEU A 55 -43.13 51.43 24.25
CA LEU A 55 -44.08 51.26 23.14
C LEU A 55 -44.87 49.95 23.30
N SER A 56 -46.16 50.12 23.54
CA SER A 56 -47.19 49.07 23.69
C SER A 56 -47.62 48.43 22.35
N PRO A 57 -48.44 47.37 22.37
CA PRO A 57 -48.31 46.22 21.48
C PRO A 57 -49.25 46.23 20.28
N ARG A 58 -48.83 45.72 19.20
CA ARG A 58 -49.60 44.96 18.18
C ARG A 58 -48.78 44.86 16.87
N ARG A 59 -48.01 43.83 16.72
CA ARG A 59 -47.71 43.26 15.39
C ARG A 59 -47.63 41.74 15.51
N ILE A 60 -48.37 41.10 14.64
CA ILE A 60 -48.47 39.66 14.40
C ILE A 60 -47.06 39.11 14.20
N VAL A 61 -46.61 38.25 15.13
CA VAL A 61 -45.37 37.49 14.98
C VAL A 61 -45.73 36.25 14.16
N PRO A 62 -45.08 35.96 13.02
CA PRO A 62 -45.25 34.70 12.36
C PRO A 62 -44.75 33.60 13.31
N GLU A 63 -45.51 32.53 13.47
CA GLU A 63 -45.12 31.33 14.24
C GLU A 63 -43.77 30.81 13.74
N MET A 64 -42.73 30.97 14.55
CA MET A 64 -41.45 30.33 14.28
C MET A 64 -41.61 28.83 14.44
N PRO A 65 -41.09 28.02 13.51
CA PRO A 65 -41.21 26.58 13.59
C PRO A 65 -40.56 26.07 14.88
N LEU A 66 -41.17 25.08 15.52
CA LEU A 66 -40.74 24.46 16.80
C LEU A 66 -39.25 24.08 16.84
N TRP A 67 -38.67 23.74 15.68
CA TRP A 67 -37.27 23.39 15.59
C TRP A 67 -36.31 24.55 15.91
N HIS A 68 -36.72 25.81 15.68
CA HIS A 68 -35.90 27.01 16.00
C HIS A 68 -35.81 27.23 17.51
N PHE A 69 -36.86 26.91 18.24
CA PHE A 69 -36.88 26.99 19.71
C PHE A 69 -35.97 25.91 20.34
N TYR A 70 -35.96 24.72 19.78
CA TYR A 70 -35.06 23.66 20.25
C TYR A 70 -33.60 23.94 19.90
N LEU A 71 -33.32 24.50 18.74
CA LEU A 71 -31.94 24.83 18.33
C LEU A 71 -31.33 25.92 19.24
N THR A 72 -32.09 26.94 19.61
CA THR A 72 -31.63 28.03 20.50
C THR A 72 -31.35 27.51 21.91
N ARG A 73 -32.13 26.53 22.38
CA ARG A 73 -31.96 25.92 23.70
C ARG A 73 -30.79 24.94 23.77
N MET A 74 -30.43 24.29 22.67
CA MET A 74 -29.25 23.43 22.60
C MET A 74 -27.92 24.20 22.55
N ILE A 75 -27.91 25.43 22.03
CA ILE A 75 -26.71 26.29 21.97
C ILE A 75 -26.31 26.78 23.38
N THR A 76 -27.23 26.72 24.36
CA THR A 76 -27.00 27.17 25.75
C THR A 76 -26.79 26.03 26.73
N MET A 77 -26.69 24.79 26.27
CA MET A 77 -26.47 23.61 27.14
C MET A 77 -24.99 23.39 27.43
N ASP A 78 -24.67 23.09 28.68
CA ASP A 78 -23.34 22.69 29.11
C ASP A 78 -22.92 21.32 28.48
N ILE A 79 -21.61 21.12 28.27
CA ILE A 79 -21.06 19.93 27.65
C ILE A 79 -21.54 18.64 28.30
N GLU A 80 -21.71 18.62 29.62
CA GLU A 80 -22.23 17.44 30.35
C GLU A 80 -23.68 17.11 29.99
N GLN A 81 -24.53 18.12 29.76
CA GLN A 81 -25.93 17.93 29.37
C GLN A 81 -26.04 17.39 27.93
N VAL A 82 -25.12 17.81 27.03
CA VAL A 82 -25.05 17.28 25.66
C VAL A 82 -24.61 15.84 25.66
N ILE A 83 -23.65 15.47 26.50
CA ILE A 83 -23.17 14.07 26.65
C ILE A 83 -24.29 13.18 27.22
N CYS A 84 -25.03 13.64 28.24
CA CYS A 84 -26.14 12.87 28.80
C CYS A 84 -27.28 12.66 27.80
N LEU A 85 -27.63 13.66 27.00
CA LEU A 85 -28.64 13.56 25.96
C LEU A 85 -28.22 12.62 24.83
N THR A 86 -26.94 12.64 24.44
CA THR A 86 -26.40 11.74 23.41
C THR A 86 -26.39 10.28 23.89
N LEU A 87 -26.00 10.05 25.14
CA LEU A 87 -26.04 8.72 25.76
C LEU A 87 -27.47 8.19 25.89
N ALA A 88 -28.42 9.03 26.31
CA ALA A 88 -29.84 8.65 26.40
C ALA A 88 -30.44 8.32 25.03
N LEU A 89 -30.05 9.06 23.98
CA LEU A 89 -30.47 8.80 22.59
C LEU A 89 -29.89 7.46 22.07
N LEU A 90 -28.61 7.18 22.36
CA LEU A 90 -27.96 5.91 21.99
C LEU A 90 -28.58 4.72 22.72
N LEU A 91 -28.95 4.87 23.99
CA LEU A 91 -29.66 3.85 24.76
C LEU A 91 -31.08 3.61 24.23
N ALA A 92 -31.80 4.66 23.85
CA ALA A 92 -33.12 4.53 23.24
C ALA A 92 -33.07 3.85 21.87
N ILE A 93 -32.05 4.15 21.04
CA ILE A 93 -31.82 3.49 19.76
C ILE A 93 -31.50 2.00 19.99
N LYS A 94 -30.63 1.69 20.96
CA LYS A 94 -30.30 0.31 21.32
C LYS A 94 -31.55 -0.47 21.78
N TYR A 95 -32.40 0.15 22.60
CA TYR A 95 -33.63 -0.48 23.10
C TYR A 95 -34.62 -0.76 21.96
N ILE A 96 -34.81 0.19 21.04
CA ILE A 96 -35.71 0.02 19.88
C ILE A 96 -35.20 -1.09 18.94
N PHE A 97 -33.90 -1.21 18.74
CA PHE A 97 -33.32 -2.27 17.89
C PHE A 97 -33.38 -3.64 18.57
N PHE A 98 -33.22 -3.74 19.90
CA PHE A 98 -33.28 -5.02 20.60
C PHE A 98 -34.72 -5.57 20.67
N GLU A 99 -35.73 -4.74 20.87
CA GLU A 99 -37.14 -5.17 20.85
C GLU A 99 -37.58 -5.66 19.45
N GLN A 100 -37.06 -5.08 18.36
CA GLN A 100 -37.36 -5.55 17.00
C GLN A 100 -36.76 -6.93 16.69
N VAL A 101 -35.56 -7.22 17.17
CA VAL A 101 -34.92 -8.54 16.96
C VAL A 101 -35.63 -9.64 17.74
N GLU A 102 -36.16 -9.36 18.95
CA GLU A 102 -36.94 -10.34 19.68
C GLU A 102 -38.34 -10.58 19.07
N MET A 103 -38.98 -9.56 18.49
CA MET A 103 -40.27 -9.72 17.81
C MET A 103 -40.19 -10.50 16.50
N GLU A 104 -39.12 -10.34 15.72
CA GLU A 104 -38.90 -11.12 14.48
C GLU A 104 -38.55 -12.58 14.77
N SER A 105 -37.81 -12.85 15.85
CA SER A 105 -37.52 -14.23 16.28
C SER A 105 -38.72 -15.01 16.78
N THR A 106 -39.73 -14.35 17.36
CA THR A 106 -40.96 -14.98 17.83
C THR A 106 -42.01 -15.20 16.74
N LEU A 107 -42.00 -14.44 15.64
CA LEU A 107 -42.87 -14.62 14.48
C LEU A 107 -42.42 -15.75 13.54
N SER A 108 -41.15 -16.12 13.54
CA SER A 108 -40.61 -17.22 12.72
C SER A 108 -40.93 -18.63 13.24
N LEU A 109 -41.47 -18.76 14.45
CA LEU A 109 -41.74 -20.06 15.08
C LEU A 109 -43.20 -20.57 14.91
N ARG A 110 -44.04 -19.94 14.08
CA ARG A 110 -45.48 -20.29 13.97
C ARG A 110 -45.96 -20.83 12.61
N ASN A 111 -45.12 -21.47 11.80
CA ASN A 111 -45.63 -22.24 10.66
C ASN A 111 -45.01 -23.65 10.61
N PRO A 112 -45.75 -24.73 10.90
CA PRO A 112 -45.26 -26.10 10.70
C PRO A 112 -45.42 -26.49 9.23
N ILE A 113 -44.30 -26.64 8.54
CA ILE A 113 -44.28 -27.29 7.22
C ILE A 113 -44.21 -28.79 7.42
N THR A 114 -45.28 -29.47 7.05
CA THR A 114 -45.36 -30.93 6.95
C THR A 114 -44.50 -31.43 5.80
N MET A 115 -43.41 -32.13 6.10
CA MET A 115 -42.65 -32.90 5.13
C MET A 115 -42.93 -34.38 5.22
N ALA A 116 -43.14 -35.02 4.08
CA ALA A 116 -43.27 -36.46 3.91
C ALA A 116 -41.92 -37.18 4.07
N PRO A 117 -41.90 -38.46 4.52
CA PRO A 117 -40.65 -39.15 4.86
C PRO A 117 -39.92 -39.68 3.63
N PRO A 118 -38.58 -39.68 3.62
CA PRO A 118 -37.78 -40.35 2.59
C PRO A 118 -37.55 -41.84 2.94
N SER A 119 -37.50 -42.67 1.92
CA SER A 119 -37.22 -44.10 1.94
C SER A 119 -35.77 -44.45 2.30
N PRO A 120 -35.51 -45.67 2.85
CA PRO A 120 -34.21 -46.00 3.41
C PRO A 120 -33.26 -46.63 2.37
N ASN A 121 -32.00 -46.23 2.37
CA ASN A 121 -30.81 -47.07 2.21
C ASN A 121 -29.58 -46.26 1.85
N GLN A 122 -28.62 -46.16 2.75
CA GLN A 122 -27.23 -46.60 2.59
C GLN A 122 -26.39 -46.18 3.80
N HIS A 123 -25.73 -47.15 4.37
CA HIS A 123 -24.77 -47.05 5.47
C HIS A 123 -23.53 -46.24 5.12
N TYR A 124 -23.13 -45.31 6.00
CA TYR A 124 -21.71 -45.07 6.30
C TYR A 124 -21.55 -44.63 7.76
N ASN A 125 -20.85 -45.46 8.52
CA ASN A 125 -20.34 -45.17 9.86
C ASN A 125 -19.23 -44.15 9.81
N LYS A 126 -19.31 -43.13 10.67
CA LYS A 126 -18.11 -42.61 11.38
C LYS A 126 -18.53 -41.81 12.61
N THR A 127 -18.18 -42.36 13.73
CA THR A 127 -18.24 -41.85 15.11
C THR A 127 -17.28 -40.64 15.22
N CYS A 128 -17.77 -39.52 15.75
CA CYS A 128 -16.96 -38.44 16.23
C CYS A 128 -17.39 -38.05 17.64
N CYS A 129 -16.51 -38.29 18.60
CA CYS A 129 -16.70 -37.98 20.01
C CYS A 129 -16.48 -36.51 20.29
N ILE A 130 -17.49 -35.88 20.89
CA ILE A 130 -17.38 -34.53 21.50
C ILE A 130 -16.84 -34.73 22.93
N ARG A 131 -15.82 -33.96 23.31
CA ARG A 131 -15.37 -33.74 24.69
C ARG A 131 -15.41 -32.27 25.03
N GLU A 132 -16.07 -31.94 26.09
CA GLU A 132 -16.13 -30.63 26.75
C GLU A 132 -14.84 -30.29 27.50
N PRO A 133 -14.59 -29.01 27.80
CA PRO A 133 -13.36 -28.56 28.44
C PRO A 133 -13.45 -28.55 29.97
N SER A 134 -12.41 -29.02 30.64
CA SER A 134 -12.19 -28.87 32.07
C SER A 134 -10.99 -27.96 32.35
N ALA A 135 -11.06 -27.25 33.47
CA ALA A 135 -10.30 -26.11 33.99
C ALA A 135 -8.80 -26.35 34.31
N PRO A 136 -8.07 -25.31 34.76
CA PRO A 136 -6.61 -25.18 34.60
C PRO A 136 -5.81 -25.79 35.75
N ILE A 137 -4.60 -26.25 35.45
CA ILE A 137 -3.61 -26.66 36.45
C ILE A 137 -2.27 -25.94 36.20
N SER A 138 -1.69 -25.54 37.30
CA SER A 138 -0.51 -24.77 37.62
C SER A 138 0.82 -25.22 37.00
N ALA A 139 1.72 -24.26 36.91
CA ALA A 139 3.08 -24.34 36.44
C ALA A 139 4.00 -25.21 37.32
N GLY A 140 4.89 -25.97 36.68
CA GLY A 140 6.06 -26.62 37.25
C GLY A 140 7.20 -26.65 36.22
N PRO A 141 8.47 -26.79 36.65
CA PRO A 141 9.64 -26.34 35.91
C PRO A 141 10.14 -27.34 34.85
N ALA A 142 10.93 -26.82 33.91
CA ALA A 142 11.55 -27.52 32.82
C ALA A 142 12.63 -28.54 33.25
N PRO A 143 12.80 -29.66 32.52
CA PRO A 143 14.03 -30.46 32.56
C PRO A 143 14.81 -30.43 31.24
N PRO A 144 16.06 -30.94 31.23
CA PRO A 144 17.11 -30.57 30.34
C PRO A 144 17.19 -31.39 29.04
N CYS A 145 18.02 -30.92 28.11
CA CYS A 145 18.40 -31.54 26.84
C CYS A 145 18.87 -33.00 26.99
N MET A 146 18.45 -33.84 26.06
CA MET A 146 19.15 -35.09 25.73
C MET A 146 19.21 -35.36 24.24
N GLU A 147 20.35 -35.91 23.85
CA GLU A 147 20.93 -36.19 22.56
C GLU A 147 20.26 -37.31 21.76
N ASP A 148 20.46 -37.21 20.47
CA ASP A 148 20.56 -38.22 19.43
C ASP A 148 19.77 -39.55 19.52
N ARG A 149 18.93 -39.80 18.51
CA ARG A 149 18.75 -41.13 17.91
C ARG A 149 18.44 -41.04 16.42
N ASP A 150 19.33 -41.70 15.65
CA ASP A 150 19.20 -42.04 14.23
C ASP A 150 17.91 -42.81 13.94
N GLU A 151 17.08 -42.33 13.03
CA GLU A 151 16.03 -43.13 12.38
C GLU A 151 16.29 -43.22 10.88
N VAL A 152 16.50 -44.46 10.44
CA VAL A 152 16.75 -44.94 9.10
C VAL A 152 15.55 -44.67 8.20
N ILE A 153 15.69 -43.80 7.21
CA ILE A 153 14.70 -43.56 6.15
C ILE A 153 14.81 -44.63 5.09
N ARG A 154 13.76 -45.41 4.87
CA ARG A 154 13.60 -46.33 3.74
C ARG A 154 13.22 -45.58 2.47
N PRO A 155 13.75 -45.94 1.28
CA PRO A 155 13.43 -45.27 0.03
C PRO A 155 12.05 -45.69 -0.51
N PHE A 156 11.32 -44.72 -1.08
CA PHE A 156 10.10 -44.95 -1.85
C PHE A 156 10.42 -45.48 -3.26
N PRO A 157 9.53 -46.30 -3.84
CA PRO A 157 9.75 -46.87 -5.18
C PRO A 157 9.45 -45.84 -6.28
N GLU A 158 10.20 -45.94 -7.39
CA GLU A 158 10.05 -45.16 -8.61
C GLU A 158 8.71 -45.47 -9.32
N PRO A 159 8.07 -44.47 -9.96
CA PRO A 159 6.92 -44.70 -10.82
C PRO A 159 7.36 -45.10 -12.22
N THR A 160 6.82 -46.22 -12.68
CA THR A 160 6.95 -46.75 -14.05
C THR A 160 6.28 -45.83 -15.07
N THR A 161 6.98 -45.62 -16.17
CA THR A 161 6.53 -44.99 -17.42
C THR A 161 5.37 -45.76 -18.06
N ASP A 162 4.34 -45.01 -18.48
CA ASP A 162 3.68 -45.06 -19.79
C ASP A 162 2.36 -44.26 -19.75
N CYS A 163 2.32 -43.14 -20.45
CA CYS A 163 1.10 -42.66 -21.13
C CYS A 163 1.45 -41.63 -22.19
N HIS A 164 1.32 -42.03 -23.43
CA HIS A 164 1.33 -41.16 -24.60
C HIS A 164 0.20 -40.14 -24.53
N SER A 165 0.52 -38.86 -24.52
CA SER A 165 -0.40 -37.81 -24.98
C SER A 165 0.30 -37.00 -26.07
N LYS A 166 -0.33 -37.01 -27.24
CA LYS A 166 0.10 -36.32 -28.45
C LYS A 166 0.02 -34.79 -28.25
N SER A 167 1.16 -34.13 -28.28
CA SER A 167 1.19 -32.67 -28.46
C SER A 167 1.07 -32.34 -29.95
N LEU A 168 0.05 -31.54 -30.26
CA LEU A 168 -0.21 -31.02 -31.59
C LEU A 168 0.20 -29.56 -31.60
N PHE A 169 1.48 -29.27 -31.90
CA PHE A 169 1.93 -28.01 -32.51
C PHE A 169 3.38 -28.21 -32.97
N VAL A 170 3.51 -28.47 -34.27
CA VAL A 170 4.80 -28.40 -34.97
C VAL A 170 4.93 -26.97 -35.47
N ILE A 171 5.88 -26.21 -34.93
CA ILE A 171 6.39 -25.00 -35.55
C ILE A 171 7.77 -25.35 -36.07
N GLY A 172 8.00 -25.10 -37.36
CA GLY A 172 9.12 -25.52 -38.14
C GLY A 172 10.48 -25.14 -37.54
N GLU A 173 11.34 -26.13 -37.56
CA GLU A 173 12.77 -25.97 -37.37
C GLU A 173 13.36 -25.30 -38.62
N GLU A 174 13.75 -24.03 -38.50
CA GLU A 174 14.83 -23.48 -39.31
C GLU A 174 16.07 -23.47 -38.43
N GLU A 175 16.96 -24.44 -38.68
CA GLU A 175 18.32 -24.46 -38.16
C GLU A 175 19.11 -23.28 -38.72
N GLY A 176 19.03 -22.14 -38.01
CA GLY A 176 19.97 -21.05 -38.16
C GLY A 176 21.15 -21.31 -37.23
N GLU A 177 22.27 -21.76 -37.81
CA GLU A 177 23.56 -21.77 -37.10
C GLU A 177 23.85 -20.36 -36.57
N ILE A 178 23.59 -20.12 -35.29
CA ILE A 178 24.13 -18.98 -34.56
C ILE A 178 25.64 -19.29 -34.38
N LYS A 179 26.44 -18.70 -35.28
CA LYS A 179 27.88 -18.62 -35.06
C LYS A 179 28.09 -17.88 -33.74
N SER A 180 28.48 -18.65 -32.71
CA SER A 180 29.07 -18.08 -31.51
C SER A 180 30.35 -17.35 -31.94
N GLU A 181 30.35 -16.03 -31.89
CA GLU A 181 31.60 -15.27 -31.89
C GLU A 181 32.41 -15.76 -30.70
N ASN A 182 33.44 -16.53 -31.01
CA ASN A 182 34.47 -16.93 -30.07
C ASN A 182 35.12 -15.64 -29.51
N THR A 183 34.67 -15.23 -28.33
CA THR A 183 35.49 -14.40 -27.49
C THR A 183 36.72 -15.23 -27.14
N GLU A 184 37.90 -14.82 -27.61
CA GLU A 184 39.17 -15.44 -27.28
C GLU A 184 39.24 -15.69 -25.77
N PRO A 185 39.53 -16.95 -25.32
CA PRO A 185 39.76 -17.20 -23.90
C PRO A 185 41.01 -16.40 -23.52
N SER A 186 40.89 -15.57 -22.47
CA SER A 186 42.08 -14.85 -21.95
C SER A 186 43.20 -15.84 -21.71
N LEU A 187 44.39 -15.59 -22.27
CA LEU A 187 45.57 -16.43 -22.23
C LEU A 187 46.03 -16.87 -20.81
N LEU A 188 45.38 -16.38 -19.76
CA LEU A 188 45.67 -16.65 -18.35
C LEU A 188 44.94 -17.85 -17.75
N GLN A 189 44.01 -18.50 -18.45
CA GLN A 189 43.16 -19.58 -17.87
C GLN A 189 43.83 -20.96 -17.79
N ASN A 190 45.00 -21.19 -18.41
CA ASN A 190 45.63 -22.50 -18.49
C ASN A 190 46.94 -22.64 -17.69
N GLN A 191 47.28 -21.72 -16.80
CA GLN A 191 48.47 -21.87 -15.94
C GLN A 191 48.03 -22.34 -14.54
N ASN A 192 48.86 -23.23 -13.94
CA ASN A 192 48.68 -23.55 -12.51
C ASN A 192 48.68 -22.25 -11.68
N PRO A 193 47.72 -22.06 -10.75
CA PRO A 193 47.63 -20.84 -9.97
C PRO A 193 48.95 -20.60 -9.21
N ARG A 194 49.41 -19.36 -9.23
CA ARG A 194 50.61 -18.88 -8.49
C ARG A 194 50.38 -19.03 -6.99
N GLY A 195 51.48 -18.96 -6.23
CA GLY A 195 51.41 -18.95 -4.76
C GLY A 195 50.65 -17.76 -4.22
N LEU A 196 50.12 -17.89 -3.00
CA LEU A 196 49.32 -16.82 -2.36
C LEU A 196 50.12 -15.49 -2.25
N ASP A 197 51.42 -15.57 -1.88
CA ASP A 197 52.27 -14.38 -1.70
C ASP A 197 52.53 -13.65 -3.05
N ASP A 198 52.69 -14.40 -4.14
CA ASP A 198 52.80 -13.83 -5.47
C ASP A 198 51.51 -13.15 -5.90
N CYS A 199 50.38 -13.75 -5.63
CA CYS A 199 49.05 -13.19 -5.93
C CYS A 199 48.80 -11.89 -5.12
N VAL A 200 49.19 -11.86 -3.86
CA VAL A 200 49.11 -10.67 -3.00
C VAL A 200 50.02 -9.55 -3.52
N SER A 201 51.24 -9.90 -3.96
CA SER A 201 52.18 -8.95 -4.53
C SER A 201 51.62 -8.31 -5.81
N ILE A 202 51.01 -9.11 -6.69
CA ILE A 202 50.36 -8.61 -7.92
C ILE A 202 49.15 -7.75 -7.59
N LEU A 203 48.30 -8.17 -6.63
CA LEU A 203 47.13 -7.42 -6.21
C LEU A 203 47.47 -6.02 -5.71
N ASN A 204 48.58 -5.91 -4.96
CA ASN A 204 49.03 -4.63 -4.37
C ASN A 204 49.92 -3.80 -5.29
N ASN A 205 50.30 -4.31 -6.45
CA ASN A 205 51.10 -3.58 -7.40
C ASN A 205 50.20 -2.64 -8.22
N PRO A 206 50.44 -1.29 -8.20
CA PRO A 206 49.63 -0.33 -8.92
C PRO A 206 49.62 -0.52 -10.45
N GLU A 207 50.70 -1.09 -11.01
CA GLU A 207 50.84 -1.29 -12.47
C GLU A 207 50.22 -2.63 -12.93
N LEU A 208 50.17 -3.65 -12.06
CA LEU A 208 49.66 -4.95 -12.40
C LEU A 208 48.18 -5.11 -12.03
N GLY A 209 47.83 -5.03 -10.76
CA GLY A 209 46.46 -5.09 -10.28
C GLY A 209 45.72 -6.43 -10.53
N PRO A 210 44.41 -6.47 -10.19
CA PRO A 210 43.62 -7.69 -10.26
C PRO A 210 43.40 -8.26 -11.67
N HIS A 211 43.57 -7.46 -12.73
CA HIS A 211 43.38 -7.91 -14.10
C HIS A 211 44.51 -8.83 -14.60
N HIS A 212 45.66 -8.87 -13.90
CA HIS A 212 46.75 -9.83 -14.14
C HIS A 212 46.63 -11.15 -13.37
N LEU A 213 45.55 -11.31 -12.60
CA LEU A 213 45.25 -12.53 -11.85
C LEU A 213 44.22 -13.36 -12.60
N SER A 214 44.42 -14.68 -12.62
CA SER A 214 43.40 -15.62 -13.11
C SER A 214 42.22 -15.73 -12.14
N ASP A 215 41.09 -16.23 -12.60
CA ASP A 215 39.89 -16.37 -11.75
C ASP A 215 40.16 -17.27 -10.54
N ALA A 216 40.99 -18.33 -10.72
CA ALA A 216 41.39 -19.23 -9.62
C ALA A 216 42.22 -18.50 -8.56
N GLU A 217 43.14 -17.62 -8.97
CA GLU A 217 43.95 -16.80 -8.08
C GLU A 217 43.12 -15.73 -7.33
N VAL A 218 42.16 -15.12 -8.01
CA VAL A 218 41.19 -14.21 -7.35
C VAL A 218 40.35 -14.97 -6.33
N MET A 219 39.90 -16.18 -6.65
CA MET A 219 39.17 -17.02 -5.68
C MET A 219 40.03 -17.39 -4.48
N LEU A 220 41.33 -17.70 -4.66
CA LEU A 220 42.29 -17.92 -3.59
C LEU A 220 42.45 -16.70 -2.69
N LEU A 221 42.57 -15.50 -3.27
CA LEU A 221 42.66 -14.24 -2.54
C LEU A 221 41.37 -13.91 -1.75
N VAL A 222 40.20 -14.27 -2.28
CA VAL A 222 38.93 -14.13 -1.54
C VAL A 222 38.84 -15.14 -0.40
N ALA A 223 39.25 -16.39 -0.63
CA ALA A 223 39.24 -17.42 0.39
C ALA A 223 40.19 -17.11 1.55
N SER A 224 41.34 -16.52 1.26
CA SER A 224 42.34 -16.06 2.25
C SER A 224 42.05 -14.65 2.82
N LYS A 225 40.90 -14.05 2.49
CA LYS A 225 40.42 -12.74 3.00
C LYS A 225 41.26 -11.52 2.58
N HIS A 226 42.09 -11.62 1.56
CA HIS A 226 42.79 -10.48 0.98
C HIS A 226 41.87 -9.62 0.10
N ILE A 227 40.86 -10.23 -0.53
CA ILE A 227 39.80 -9.55 -1.28
C ILE A 227 38.47 -9.81 -0.59
N PRO A 228 37.73 -8.77 -0.16
CA PRO A 228 36.33 -8.93 0.29
C PRO A 228 35.44 -9.34 -0.88
N ALA A 229 34.65 -10.39 -0.73
CA ALA A 229 33.80 -10.92 -1.81
C ALA A 229 32.81 -9.89 -2.37
N TYR A 230 32.33 -8.96 -1.54
CA TYR A 230 31.40 -7.89 -1.97
C TYR A 230 32.04 -6.81 -2.84
N LYS A 231 33.38 -6.80 -2.97
CA LYS A 231 34.11 -5.84 -3.81
C LYS A 231 34.51 -6.40 -5.18
N LEU A 232 34.17 -7.63 -5.49
CA LEU A 232 34.60 -8.26 -6.74
C LEU A 232 34.23 -7.44 -7.99
N GLU A 233 33.01 -6.91 -8.04
CA GLU A 233 32.53 -6.14 -9.19
C GLU A 233 33.27 -4.79 -9.37
N THR A 234 33.81 -4.23 -8.28
CA THR A 234 34.54 -2.96 -8.31
C THR A 234 36.04 -3.14 -8.54
N LEU A 235 36.57 -4.33 -8.27
CA LEU A 235 38.02 -4.63 -8.38
C LEU A 235 38.40 -5.20 -9.75
N MET A 236 37.47 -5.93 -10.38
CA MET A 236 37.74 -6.51 -11.70
C MET A 236 37.61 -5.46 -12.80
N GLU A 237 38.32 -5.67 -13.91
CA GLU A 237 38.29 -4.78 -15.11
C GLU A 237 36.88 -4.65 -15.70
N LYS A 238 36.07 -5.73 -15.56
CA LYS A 238 34.65 -5.77 -15.91
C LYS A 238 33.86 -6.27 -14.71
N PRO A 239 32.81 -5.56 -14.26
CA PRO A 239 31.95 -6.02 -13.17
C PRO A 239 31.37 -7.42 -13.40
N GLU A 240 31.08 -7.78 -14.66
CA GLU A 240 30.56 -9.09 -15.07
C GLU A 240 31.52 -10.23 -14.71
N ARG A 241 32.85 -10.03 -14.81
CA ARG A 241 33.86 -10.99 -14.37
C ARG A 241 33.81 -11.22 -12.86
N GLY A 242 33.61 -10.14 -12.07
CA GLY A 242 33.42 -10.26 -10.62
C GLY A 242 32.19 -11.08 -10.26
N VAL A 243 31.09 -10.91 -11.01
CA VAL A 243 29.86 -11.74 -10.88
C VAL A 243 30.15 -13.19 -11.24
N ALA A 244 30.87 -13.46 -12.35
CA ALA A 244 31.22 -14.82 -12.80
C ALA A 244 32.06 -15.57 -11.76
N ILE A 245 33.10 -14.92 -11.19
CA ILE A 245 33.96 -15.48 -10.14
C ILE A 245 33.12 -15.81 -8.89
N ARG A 246 32.23 -14.92 -8.46
CA ARG A 246 31.33 -15.20 -7.32
C ARG A 246 30.43 -16.38 -7.58
N ARG A 247 29.89 -16.51 -8.78
CA ARG A 247 29.06 -17.68 -9.18
C ARG A 247 29.86 -18.97 -9.06
N GLN A 248 31.10 -19.02 -9.54
CA GLN A 248 31.98 -20.18 -9.42
C GLN A 248 32.21 -20.55 -7.95
N MET A 249 32.54 -19.56 -7.11
CA MET A 249 32.76 -19.76 -5.67
C MET A 249 31.53 -20.32 -4.95
N ILE A 250 30.33 -19.87 -5.34
CA ILE A 250 29.08 -20.33 -4.76
C ILE A 250 28.74 -21.72 -5.29
N SER A 251 28.81 -21.95 -6.60
CA SER A 251 28.52 -23.24 -7.23
C SER A 251 29.35 -24.37 -6.62
N ALA A 252 30.64 -24.11 -6.31
CA ALA A 252 31.50 -25.07 -5.66
C ALA A 252 31.06 -25.51 -4.24
N LYS A 253 30.19 -24.74 -3.60
CA LYS A 253 29.66 -24.98 -2.24
C LYS A 253 28.24 -25.53 -2.23
N LEU A 254 27.56 -25.54 -3.39
CA LEU A 254 26.19 -26.03 -3.48
C LEU A 254 26.17 -27.56 -3.61
N SER A 255 25.13 -28.17 -3.06
CA SER A 255 24.85 -29.61 -3.28
C SER A 255 24.61 -29.93 -4.75
N HIS A 256 24.12 -28.96 -5.51
CA HIS A 256 23.93 -29.04 -6.96
C HIS A 256 24.75 -27.93 -7.65
N PRO A 257 26.01 -28.20 -8.07
CA PRO A 257 26.88 -27.17 -8.67
C PRO A 257 26.32 -26.51 -9.93
N SER A 258 25.44 -27.19 -10.66
CA SER A 258 24.76 -26.67 -11.84
C SER A 258 23.54 -25.79 -11.54
N ALA A 259 23.16 -25.56 -10.27
CA ALA A 259 21.96 -24.83 -9.90
C ALA A 259 21.89 -23.40 -10.47
N LEU A 260 23.03 -22.77 -10.70
CA LEU A 260 23.09 -21.42 -11.26
C LEU A 260 23.17 -21.39 -12.81
N SER A 261 23.18 -22.52 -13.50
CA SER A 261 23.41 -22.58 -14.98
C SER A 261 22.34 -21.79 -15.76
N THR A 262 21.09 -21.82 -15.33
CA THR A 262 19.96 -21.12 -15.99
C THR A 262 19.71 -19.72 -15.49
N LEU A 263 20.42 -19.25 -14.44
CA LEU A 263 20.32 -17.88 -13.96
C LEU A 263 21.18 -16.98 -14.86
N PRO A 264 20.61 -16.08 -15.67
CA PRO A 264 21.38 -15.20 -16.55
C PRO A 264 22.21 -14.20 -15.76
N TYR A 265 23.42 -13.88 -16.27
CA TYR A 265 24.31 -12.89 -15.65
C TYR A 265 25.11 -12.06 -16.68
N THR A 266 25.13 -12.46 -17.94
CA THR A 266 25.81 -11.76 -19.03
C THR A 266 24.92 -10.67 -19.64
N ASN A 267 25.52 -9.71 -20.34
CA ASN A 267 24.79 -8.62 -21.04
C ASN A 267 23.93 -7.73 -20.12
N TYR A 268 24.37 -7.51 -18.89
CA TYR A 268 23.69 -6.64 -17.93
C TYR A 268 24.61 -5.52 -17.46
N ASP A 269 24.12 -4.29 -17.39
CA ASP A 269 24.92 -3.14 -16.93
C ASP A 269 25.03 -3.10 -15.40
N TYR A 270 25.96 -3.86 -14.86
CA TYR A 270 26.23 -3.92 -13.43
C TYR A 270 26.71 -2.61 -12.83
N SER A 271 27.20 -1.66 -13.64
CA SER A 271 27.59 -0.34 -13.16
C SER A 271 26.41 0.43 -12.56
N LYS A 272 25.19 0.15 -13.00
CA LYS A 272 23.96 0.74 -12.48
C LYS A 272 23.43 0.02 -11.23
N VAL A 273 23.92 -1.17 -10.95
CA VAL A 273 23.51 -1.98 -9.79
C VAL A 273 24.38 -1.69 -8.58
N MET A 274 25.70 -1.58 -8.81
CA MET A 274 26.68 -1.39 -7.76
C MET A 274 26.43 -0.13 -6.94
N GLY A 275 26.34 -0.31 -5.60
CA GLY A 275 26.13 0.79 -4.65
C GLY A 275 24.73 1.40 -4.65
N THR A 276 23.79 0.86 -5.44
CA THR A 276 22.44 1.42 -5.60
C THR A 276 21.30 0.42 -5.42
N CYS A 277 21.42 -0.81 -5.96
CA CYS A 277 20.29 -1.72 -6.06
C CYS A 277 20.48 -3.05 -5.34
N CYS A 278 21.67 -3.67 -5.48
CA CYS A 278 21.94 -5.01 -4.98
C CYS A 278 23.44 -5.22 -4.76
N GLU A 279 23.79 -5.93 -3.70
CA GLU A 279 25.15 -6.34 -3.37
C GLU A 279 25.31 -7.86 -3.57
N ASN A 280 26.58 -8.31 -3.67
CA ASN A 280 26.92 -9.72 -3.89
C ASN A 280 26.17 -10.36 -5.08
N VAL A 281 26.14 -9.65 -6.19
CA VAL A 281 25.33 -10.03 -7.36
C VAL A 281 25.80 -11.35 -7.96
N ILE A 282 24.86 -12.24 -8.29
CA ILE A 282 25.09 -13.54 -8.96
C ILE A 282 24.35 -13.64 -10.29
N GLY A 283 23.64 -12.62 -10.69
CA GLY A 283 22.85 -12.57 -11.91
C GLY A 283 21.59 -11.75 -11.75
N TYR A 284 20.65 -11.94 -12.65
CA TYR A 284 19.35 -11.25 -12.64
C TYR A 284 18.22 -12.23 -12.98
N ILE A 285 17.02 -11.94 -12.48
CA ILE A 285 15.83 -12.73 -12.77
C ILE A 285 15.00 -11.99 -13.82
N PRO A 286 14.84 -12.54 -15.03
CA PRO A 286 13.97 -11.97 -16.04
C PRO A 286 12.51 -12.19 -15.65
N VAL A 287 11.74 -11.11 -15.57
CA VAL A 287 10.29 -11.14 -15.36
C VAL A 287 9.61 -10.64 -16.63
N PRO A 288 8.65 -11.36 -17.20
CA PRO A 288 7.91 -10.92 -18.39
C PRO A 288 7.25 -9.57 -18.16
N VAL A 289 7.31 -8.68 -19.16
CA VAL A 289 6.65 -7.37 -19.14
C VAL A 289 5.59 -7.32 -20.21
N GLY A 290 4.33 -7.19 -19.79
CA GLY A 290 3.20 -6.94 -20.67
C GLY A 290 2.83 -5.46 -20.68
N VAL A 291 1.86 -5.10 -21.53
CA VAL A 291 1.33 -3.74 -21.66
C VAL A 291 -0.18 -3.76 -21.55
N ALA A 292 -0.73 -2.95 -20.64
CA ALA A 292 -2.16 -2.65 -20.57
C ALA A 292 -2.44 -1.24 -21.09
N GLY A 293 -3.53 -1.08 -21.85
CA GLY A 293 -3.93 0.24 -22.36
C GLY A 293 -4.57 0.20 -23.75
N PRO A 294 -4.83 1.38 -24.35
CA PRO A 294 -4.56 2.69 -23.78
C PRO A 294 -5.41 3.01 -22.55
N LEU A 295 -4.78 3.45 -21.49
CA LEU A 295 -5.43 4.02 -20.31
C LEU A 295 -5.66 5.51 -20.58
N HIS A 296 -6.92 5.91 -20.67
CA HIS A 296 -7.30 7.31 -20.83
C HIS A 296 -7.40 7.94 -19.44
N LEU A 297 -6.53 8.89 -19.14
CA LEU A 297 -6.42 9.56 -17.84
C LEU A 297 -6.14 11.04 -18.04
N ASP A 298 -6.99 11.91 -17.46
CA ASP A 298 -6.84 13.37 -17.49
C ASP A 298 -6.64 13.92 -18.91
N GLY A 299 -7.37 13.35 -19.90
CA GLY A 299 -7.30 13.72 -21.31
C GLY A 299 -6.06 13.20 -22.07
N LYS A 300 -5.20 12.40 -21.42
CA LYS A 300 -4.01 11.77 -22.03
C LYS A 300 -4.19 10.26 -22.13
N GLN A 301 -3.41 9.64 -23.02
CA GLN A 301 -3.38 8.18 -23.19
C GLN A 301 -2.05 7.62 -22.74
N PHE A 302 -2.09 6.53 -21.95
CA PHE A 302 -0.92 5.86 -21.46
C PHE A 302 -0.94 4.38 -21.81
N GLN A 303 0.21 3.85 -22.21
CA GLN A 303 0.47 2.42 -22.34
C GLN A 303 1.21 1.99 -21.07
N VAL A 304 0.55 1.21 -20.23
CA VAL A 304 1.06 0.90 -18.87
C VAL A 304 1.87 -0.39 -18.88
N PRO A 305 3.20 -0.33 -18.62
CA PRO A 305 4.02 -1.53 -18.50
C PRO A 305 3.71 -2.26 -17.19
N MET A 306 3.55 -3.56 -17.27
CA MET A 306 3.22 -4.44 -16.15
C MET A 306 4.15 -5.67 -16.17
N ALA A 307 5.04 -5.78 -15.19
CA ALA A 307 5.91 -6.95 -15.00
C ALA A 307 5.24 -7.94 -14.03
N THR A 308 4.87 -9.11 -14.52
CA THR A 308 4.12 -10.09 -13.72
C THR A 308 4.33 -11.51 -14.21
N THR A 309 4.13 -12.46 -13.30
CA THR A 309 4.05 -13.91 -13.58
C THR A 309 2.63 -14.45 -13.38
N GLU A 310 1.65 -13.57 -13.05
CA GLU A 310 0.25 -13.95 -12.89
C GLU A 310 -0.46 -13.94 -14.25
N GLY A 311 -1.00 -15.08 -14.64
CA GLY A 311 -1.79 -15.21 -15.87
C GLY A 311 -3.03 -14.32 -15.85
N CYS A 312 -3.43 -13.84 -17.01
CA CYS A 312 -4.62 -12.98 -17.22
C CYS A 312 -4.59 -11.59 -16.59
N LEU A 313 -3.62 -11.23 -15.72
CA LEU A 313 -3.61 -9.92 -15.05
C LEU A 313 -3.58 -8.75 -16.06
N VAL A 314 -2.65 -8.82 -17.02
CA VAL A 314 -2.51 -7.75 -18.04
C VAL A 314 -3.74 -7.69 -18.94
N ALA A 315 -4.26 -8.84 -19.37
CA ALA A 315 -5.47 -8.90 -20.21
C ALA A 315 -6.72 -8.38 -19.48
N SER A 316 -6.86 -8.70 -18.20
CA SER A 316 -7.93 -8.17 -17.34
C SER A 316 -7.84 -6.65 -17.19
N THR A 317 -6.66 -6.14 -16.88
CA THR A 317 -6.42 -4.69 -16.77
C THR A 317 -6.71 -3.98 -18.10
N ASN A 318 -6.30 -4.57 -19.21
CA ASN A 318 -6.56 -4.04 -20.54
C ASN A 318 -8.08 -3.92 -20.85
N ARG A 319 -8.89 -4.89 -20.41
CA ARG A 319 -10.36 -4.81 -20.50
C ARG A 319 -10.91 -3.62 -19.70
N GLY A 320 -10.39 -3.38 -18.48
CA GLY A 320 -10.76 -2.21 -17.68
C GLY A 320 -10.37 -0.89 -18.36
N CYS A 321 -9.15 -0.80 -18.90
CA CYS A 321 -8.70 0.36 -19.68
C CYS A 321 -9.63 0.64 -20.87
N ARG A 322 -10.05 -0.42 -21.59
CA ARG A 322 -11.00 -0.29 -22.70
C ARG A 322 -12.36 0.24 -22.23
N ALA A 323 -12.89 -0.26 -21.11
CA ALA A 323 -14.15 0.24 -20.57
C ALA A 323 -14.05 1.72 -20.21
N ILE A 324 -12.98 2.14 -19.54
CA ILE A 324 -12.71 3.54 -19.18
C ILE A 324 -12.57 4.40 -20.45
N ALA A 325 -11.81 3.94 -21.44
CA ALA A 325 -11.61 4.69 -22.70
C ALA A 325 -12.92 4.93 -23.45
N LEU A 326 -13.80 3.92 -23.54
CA LEU A 326 -15.13 4.03 -24.15
C LEU A 326 -16.11 4.91 -23.36
N SER A 327 -15.76 5.23 -22.12
CA SER A 327 -16.56 6.05 -21.19
C SER A 327 -16.08 7.50 -21.12
N GLY A 328 -15.13 7.91 -21.97
CA GLY A 328 -14.58 9.26 -21.98
C GLY A 328 -13.28 9.43 -21.19
N GLY A 329 -12.81 8.39 -20.51
CA GLY A 329 -11.61 8.42 -19.70
C GLY A 329 -11.86 8.48 -18.20
N ALA A 330 -10.78 8.44 -17.42
CA ALA A 330 -10.76 8.64 -15.97
C ALA A 330 -10.19 10.03 -15.64
N SER A 331 -10.61 10.57 -14.50
CA SER A 331 -10.07 11.79 -13.91
C SER A 331 -9.30 11.45 -12.64
N SER A 332 -8.25 12.22 -12.33
CA SER A 332 -7.45 12.00 -11.13
C SER A 332 -7.08 13.28 -10.39
N CYS A 333 -6.84 13.13 -9.09
CA CYS A 333 -6.35 14.22 -8.26
C CYS A 333 -5.28 13.71 -7.28
N ILE A 334 -4.19 14.47 -7.09
CA ILE A 334 -3.25 14.27 -5.99
C ILE A 334 -3.81 14.99 -4.76
N LEU A 335 -4.06 14.26 -3.70
CA LEU A 335 -4.64 14.74 -2.45
C LEU A 335 -3.56 15.24 -1.50
N ALA A 336 -2.41 14.55 -1.47
CA ALA A 336 -1.26 14.89 -0.64
C ALA A 336 0.04 14.36 -1.25
N ASP A 337 1.15 14.99 -0.86
CA ASP A 337 2.51 14.58 -1.22
C ASP A 337 3.43 14.73 -0.02
N GLY A 338 3.73 13.64 0.64
CA GLY A 338 4.54 13.66 1.84
C GLY A 338 5.11 12.29 2.24
N MET A 339 6.39 12.07 1.97
CA MET A 339 7.11 10.90 2.48
C MET A 339 7.39 11.04 3.97
N THR A 340 7.50 9.94 4.70
CA THR A 340 7.63 9.99 6.15
C THR A 340 8.84 9.25 6.71
N ARG A 341 9.39 9.78 7.84
CA ARG A 341 10.33 9.12 8.73
C ARG A 341 9.87 9.32 10.17
N GLY A 342 9.96 8.29 10.99
CA GLY A 342 9.44 8.30 12.36
C GLY A 342 10.48 7.84 13.37
N PRO A 343 11.44 8.70 13.81
CA PRO A 343 12.38 8.38 14.87
C PRO A 343 11.68 8.18 16.22
N VAL A 344 12.38 7.50 17.11
CA VAL A 344 12.04 7.43 18.52
C VAL A 344 13.16 8.04 19.36
N VAL A 345 12.77 8.96 20.24
CA VAL A 345 13.67 9.60 21.21
C VAL A 345 13.17 9.35 22.62
N ARG A 346 14.09 9.40 23.58
CA ARG A 346 13.81 9.15 25.00
C ARG A 346 14.21 10.34 25.84
N LEU A 347 13.37 10.68 26.81
CA LEU A 347 13.60 11.75 27.80
C LEU A 347 13.75 11.13 29.20
N PRO A 348 14.28 11.89 30.18
CA PRO A 348 14.41 11.41 31.56
C PRO A 348 13.08 11.03 32.21
N SER A 349 11.99 11.74 31.89
CA SER A 349 10.66 11.50 32.44
C SER A 349 9.56 11.71 31.40
N ALA A 350 8.35 11.22 31.68
CA ALA A 350 7.17 11.45 30.84
C ALA A 350 6.75 12.93 30.80
N CYS A 351 6.88 13.65 31.91
CA CYS A 351 6.61 15.09 31.96
C CYS A 351 7.57 15.87 31.05
N LYS A 352 8.87 15.51 31.08
CA LYS A 352 9.85 16.14 30.17
C LYS A 352 9.58 15.79 28.71
N ALA A 353 9.12 14.59 28.43
CA ALA A 353 8.68 14.21 27.09
C ALA A 353 7.45 15.03 26.64
N ALA A 354 6.52 15.31 27.53
CA ALA A 354 5.37 16.15 27.24
C ALA A 354 5.76 17.63 26.94
N GLU A 355 6.76 18.18 27.68
CA GLU A 355 7.32 19.50 27.38
C GLU A 355 7.93 19.55 25.98
N VAL A 356 8.76 18.59 25.63
CA VAL A 356 9.39 18.49 24.29
C VAL A 356 8.33 18.34 23.20
N LYS A 357 7.29 17.54 23.45
CA LYS A 357 6.15 17.43 22.53
C LYS A 357 5.47 18.78 22.33
N ALA A 358 5.12 19.48 23.39
CA ALA A 358 4.49 20.79 23.31
C ALA A 358 5.35 21.81 22.56
N TRP A 359 6.67 21.77 22.79
CA TRP A 359 7.59 22.64 22.05
C TRP A 359 7.63 22.30 20.55
N LEU A 360 7.71 21.01 20.18
CA LEU A 360 7.69 20.57 18.78
C LEU A 360 6.39 20.94 18.04
N GLU A 361 5.28 21.02 18.78
CA GLU A 361 3.97 21.37 18.26
C GLU A 361 3.70 22.90 18.30
N SER A 362 4.58 23.69 18.93
CA SER A 362 4.53 25.14 18.88
C SER A 362 5.00 25.68 17.53
N PRO A 363 4.51 26.88 17.11
CA PRO A 363 4.98 27.50 15.87
C PRO A 363 6.49 27.69 15.81
N ASP A 364 7.11 28.16 16.90
CA ASP A 364 8.54 28.46 16.99
C ASP A 364 9.37 27.17 16.92
N GLY A 365 8.98 26.13 17.66
CA GLY A 365 9.66 24.84 17.65
C GLY A 365 9.53 24.14 16.30
N PHE A 366 8.35 24.17 15.68
CA PHE A 366 8.15 23.64 14.34
C PHE A 366 9.02 24.37 13.30
N GLN A 367 9.07 25.72 13.36
CA GLN A 367 9.86 26.53 12.45
C GLN A 367 11.35 26.22 12.58
N ASP A 368 11.90 26.17 13.80
CA ASP A 368 13.32 25.87 14.06
C ASP A 368 13.73 24.47 13.55
N ILE A 369 12.88 23.48 13.78
CA ILE A 369 13.09 22.12 13.26
C ILE A 369 12.97 22.06 11.74
N THR A 370 12.04 22.80 11.16
CA THR A 370 11.88 22.89 9.70
C THR A 370 13.10 23.51 9.05
N GLU A 371 13.64 24.58 9.61
CA GLU A 371 14.86 25.22 9.10
C GLU A 371 16.07 24.25 9.13
N ALA A 372 16.27 23.55 10.24
CA ALA A 372 17.31 22.56 10.38
C ALA A 372 17.17 21.40 9.37
N PHE A 373 15.95 20.93 9.14
CA PHE A 373 15.63 19.87 8.22
C PHE A 373 15.84 20.29 6.76
N ASP A 374 15.26 21.42 6.34
CA ASP A 374 15.20 21.89 4.95
C ASP A 374 16.59 22.28 4.41
N ASN A 375 17.50 22.73 5.28
CA ASN A 375 18.88 23.06 4.93
C ASN A 375 19.70 21.83 4.47
N THR A 376 19.20 20.61 4.61
CA THR A 376 19.92 19.39 4.20
C THR A 376 19.77 19.04 2.72
N SER A 377 18.76 19.59 2.04
CA SER A 377 18.43 19.25 0.65
C SER A 377 17.75 20.41 -0.07
N ARG A 378 17.97 20.49 -1.40
CA ARG A 378 17.24 21.44 -2.27
C ARG A 378 15.78 21.04 -2.51
N PHE A 379 15.43 19.78 -2.33
CA PHE A 379 14.12 19.22 -2.70
C PHE A 379 13.28 18.75 -1.49
N ALA A 380 13.94 18.31 -0.41
CA ALA A 380 13.22 17.94 0.80
C ALA A 380 12.68 19.19 1.49
N ARG A 381 11.38 19.19 1.78
CA ARG A 381 10.67 20.28 2.48
C ARG A 381 9.75 19.70 3.52
N LEU A 382 10.06 19.95 4.78
CA LEU A 382 9.24 19.50 5.91
C LEU A 382 7.87 20.18 5.84
N GLN A 383 6.81 19.39 6.02
CA GLN A 383 5.45 19.88 5.94
C GLN A 383 4.70 19.72 7.25
N LYS A 384 4.95 18.63 7.96
CA LYS A 384 4.19 18.28 9.18
C LYS A 384 5.05 17.44 10.11
N LEU A 385 4.87 17.65 11.41
CA LEU A 385 5.28 16.75 12.47
C LEU A 385 4.04 16.15 13.13
N LEU A 386 4.04 14.85 13.36
CA LEU A 386 3.06 14.19 14.20
C LEU A 386 3.80 13.54 15.37
N VAL A 387 3.52 13.99 16.61
CA VAL A 387 4.27 13.57 17.78
C VAL A 387 3.41 12.70 18.69
N GLY A 388 3.75 11.40 18.75
CA GLY A 388 3.17 10.44 19.68
C GLY A 388 3.99 10.29 20.94
N LEU A 389 3.36 10.20 22.12
CA LEU A 389 4.01 10.01 23.39
C LEU A 389 3.62 8.66 23.98
N ALA A 390 4.63 7.87 24.42
CA ALA A 390 4.43 6.64 25.17
C ALA A 390 5.41 6.57 26.35
N GLY A 391 4.92 6.85 27.56
CA GLY A 391 5.77 7.00 28.73
C GLY A 391 6.80 8.11 28.52
N ARG A 392 8.09 7.80 28.66
CA ARG A 392 9.20 8.75 28.42
C ARG A 392 9.75 8.73 26.99
N ASN A 393 9.12 8.01 26.06
CA ASN A 393 9.52 7.97 24.66
C ASN A 393 8.60 8.86 23.82
N LEU A 394 9.19 9.64 22.91
CA LEU A 394 8.50 10.36 21.86
C LEU A 394 8.76 9.70 20.51
N TYR A 395 7.71 9.53 19.77
CA TYR A 395 7.71 9.07 18.38
C TYR A 395 7.36 10.25 17.49
N ILE A 396 8.32 10.71 16.71
CA ILE A 396 8.20 11.95 15.92
C ILE A 396 8.08 11.58 14.45
N ARG A 397 6.88 11.68 13.86
CA ARG A 397 6.67 11.38 12.45
C ARG A 397 6.89 12.64 11.62
N PHE A 398 8.05 12.71 10.98
CA PHE A 398 8.37 13.74 9.99
C PHE A 398 7.67 13.41 8.68
N GLN A 399 7.00 14.40 8.07
CA GLN A 399 6.40 14.29 6.75
C GLN A 399 6.95 15.38 5.86
N CYS A 400 7.54 15.03 4.71
CA CYS A 400 8.16 16.00 3.81
C CYS A 400 7.90 15.69 2.33
N LYS A 401 7.91 16.74 1.50
CA LYS A 401 8.03 16.62 0.04
C LYS A 401 9.45 16.20 -0.32
N THR A 402 9.58 15.36 -1.37
CA THR A 402 10.87 14.81 -1.82
C THR A 402 11.13 15.01 -3.32
N GLY A 403 10.31 15.83 -3.98
CA GLY A 403 10.36 16.00 -5.42
C GLY A 403 10.05 14.72 -6.17
N ASP A 404 10.80 14.42 -7.22
CA ASP A 404 10.62 13.23 -8.05
C ASP A 404 11.28 11.96 -7.49
N ALA A 405 11.97 12.04 -6.35
CA ALA A 405 12.45 10.87 -5.65
C ALA A 405 11.39 10.31 -4.70
N MET A 406 11.40 9.00 -4.45
CA MET A 406 10.66 8.41 -3.32
C MET A 406 11.16 8.99 -1.98
N GLY A 407 12.46 9.27 -1.83
CA GLY A 407 13.01 10.23 -0.89
C GLY A 407 13.43 9.71 0.47
N MET A 408 13.51 8.39 0.70
CA MET A 408 13.86 7.83 2.01
C MET A 408 15.21 8.30 2.55
N ASN A 409 16.24 8.39 1.69
CA ASN A 409 17.56 8.88 2.12
C ASN A 409 17.55 10.38 2.43
N MET A 410 16.81 11.17 1.65
CA MET A 410 16.68 12.61 1.89
C MET A 410 16.00 12.91 3.22
N ILE A 411 14.86 12.24 3.48
CA ILE A 411 14.12 12.45 4.74
C ILE A 411 14.90 11.93 5.94
N SER A 412 15.66 10.84 5.81
CA SER A 412 16.52 10.34 6.88
C SER A 412 17.60 11.37 7.25
N LYS A 413 18.29 11.93 6.25
CA LYS A 413 19.30 12.98 6.45
C LYS A 413 18.71 14.24 7.10
N GLY A 414 17.53 14.68 6.63
CA GLY A 414 16.81 15.80 7.23
C GLY A 414 16.41 15.54 8.69
N THR A 415 15.90 14.33 8.96
CA THR A 415 15.53 13.90 10.31
C THR A 415 16.72 13.86 11.26
N GLU A 416 17.88 13.32 10.85
CA GLU A 416 19.09 13.32 11.68
C GLU A 416 19.54 14.73 12.04
N LYS A 417 19.51 15.66 11.07
CA LYS A 417 19.86 17.05 11.33
C LYS A 417 18.86 17.72 12.29
N ALA A 418 17.56 17.48 12.08
CA ALA A 418 16.49 17.97 12.95
C ALA A 418 16.63 17.43 14.39
N LEU A 419 16.95 16.13 14.54
CA LEU A 419 17.20 15.52 15.85
C LEU A 419 18.44 16.12 16.53
N SER A 420 19.50 16.40 15.78
CA SER A 420 20.68 17.07 16.30
C SER A 420 20.36 18.50 16.78
N ARG A 421 19.47 19.20 16.09
CA ARG A 421 18.97 20.52 16.52
C ARG A 421 18.14 20.40 17.78
N LEU A 422 17.24 19.42 17.84
CA LEU A 422 16.41 19.15 19.01
C LEU A 422 17.24 18.83 20.26
N GLN A 423 18.37 18.11 20.11
CA GLN A 423 19.31 17.85 21.21
C GLN A 423 20.04 19.10 21.70
N GLN A 424 20.19 20.15 20.89
CA GLN A 424 20.74 21.43 21.34
C GLN A 424 19.77 22.15 22.28
N HIS A 425 18.46 22.07 22.03
CA HIS A 425 17.43 22.63 22.93
C HIS A 425 17.19 21.76 24.17
N PHE A 426 17.31 20.44 24.01
CA PHE A 426 17.05 19.45 25.07
C PHE A 426 18.23 18.49 25.19
N PRO A 427 19.34 18.88 25.85
CA PRO A 427 20.56 18.08 25.92
C PRO A 427 20.38 16.69 26.59
N GLU A 428 19.35 16.55 27.42
CA GLU A 428 18.98 15.29 28.07
C GLU A 428 18.25 14.29 27.14
N LEU A 429 17.90 14.71 25.94
CA LEU A 429 17.24 13.88 24.94
C LEU A 429 18.20 12.85 24.36
N GLN A 430 17.85 11.59 24.46
CA GLN A 430 18.55 10.47 23.84
C GLN A 430 17.85 10.04 22.55
N VAL A 431 18.56 10.05 21.42
CA VAL A 431 18.07 9.43 20.18
C VAL A 431 18.24 7.92 20.31
N VAL A 432 17.12 7.18 20.35
CA VAL A 432 17.11 5.72 20.44
C VAL A 432 17.30 5.10 19.06
N ALA A 433 16.54 5.58 18.07
CA ALA A 433 16.67 5.16 16.68
C ALA A 433 16.06 6.20 15.73
N VAL A 434 16.67 6.34 14.56
CA VAL A 434 16.15 7.20 13.46
C VAL A 434 14.84 6.63 12.89
N SER A 435 14.58 5.34 13.08
CA SER A 435 13.30 4.69 12.74
C SER A 435 12.76 3.96 13.96
N GLY A 436 11.72 4.51 14.58
CA GLY A 436 10.92 3.90 15.63
C GLY A 436 9.63 3.24 15.11
N ASN A 437 9.58 2.91 13.83
CA ASN A 437 8.40 2.38 13.12
C ASN A 437 7.15 3.28 13.11
N TYR A 438 7.21 4.50 13.63
CA TYR A 438 6.08 5.43 13.56
C TYR A 438 5.86 6.02 12.15
N CYS A 439 6.82 5.85 11.25
CA CYS A 439 6.68 6.04 9.80
C CYS A 439 6.00 4.86 9.12
N THR A 440 6.03 3.68 9.74
CA THR A 440 5.52 2.38 9.26
C THR A 440 6.02 2.00 7.86
N ASP A 441 7.31 2.26 7.62
CA ASP A 441 7.97 1.88 6.39
C ASP A 441 7.87 0.36 6.15
N LYS A 442 7.31 -0.04 5.01
CA LYS A 442 7.17 -1.45 4.56
C LYS A 442 6.33 -2.34 5.51
N LYS A 443 5.37 -1.77 6.25
CA LYS A 443 4.44 -2.51 7.10
C LYS A 443 3.02 -2.01 6.90
N PRO A 444 2.00 -2.89 6.97
CA PRO A 444 0.60 -2.45 6.99
C PRO A 444 0.32 -1.73 8.31
N ALA A 445 -0.27 -0.54 8.25
CA ALA A 445 -0.59 0.22 9.44
C ALA A 445 -1.67 1.27 9.21
N ALA A 446 -2.52 1.46 10.21
CA ALA A 446 -3.61 2.42 10.16
C ALA A 446 -3.14 3.87 9.92
N ILE A 447 -1.99 4.26 10.49
CA ILE A 447 -1.47 5.62 10.32
C ILE A 447 -1.15 5.97 8.87
N ASN A 448 -0.69 5.00 8.05
CA ASN A 448 -0.46 5.24 6.62
C ASN A 448 -1.78 5.30 5.84
N TRP A 449 -2.79 4.58 6.30
CA TRP A 449 -4.13 4.64 5.75
C TRP A 449 -4.82 5.99 6.03
N ILE A 450 -4.68 6.52 7.25
CA ILE A 450 -5.35 7.75 7.71
C ILE A 450 -4.58 9.01 7.29
N GLU A 451 -3.27 9.04 7.53
CA GLU A 451 -2.41 10.22 7.34
C GLU A 451 -1.70 10.23 5.97
N GLY A 452 -1.73 9.11 5.26
CA GLY A 452 -0.99 8.94 4.02
C GLY A 452 0.51 8.75 4.22
N ARG A 453 1.19 8.27 3.15
CA ARG A 453 2.65 8.17 3.05
C ARG A 453 3.08 8.15 1.57
N GLY A 454 3.99 9.05 1.16
CA GLY A 454 4.31 9.25 -0.25
C GLY A 454 3.23 10.10 -0.94
N LYS A 455 2.73 9.67 -2.09
CA LYS A 455 1.66 10.37 -2.81
C LYS A 455 0.30 9.80 -2.40
N SER A 456 -0.66 10.67 -2.16
CA SER A 456 -2.06 10.28 -1.98
C SER A 456 -2.84 10.69 -3.22
N ALA A 457 -3.53 9.75 -3.84
CA ALA A 457 -4.25 9.99 -5.09
C ALA A 457 -5.67 9.42 -5.04
N VAL A 458 -6.57 10.05 -5.76
CA VAL A 458 -7.89 9.52 -6.10
C VAL A 458 -8.07 9.53 -7.61
N CYS A 459 -8.67 8.47 -8.13
CA CYS A 459 -9.11 8.38 -9.52
C CYS A 459 -10.57 7.95 -9.58
N GLU A 460 -11.29 8.45 -10.58
CA GLU A 460 -12.70 8.16 -10.77
C GLU A 460 -13.06 8.05 -12.26
N ALA A 461 -14.14 7.34 -12.56
CA ALA A 461 -14.74 7.26 -13.88
C ALA A 461 -16.25 6.97 -13.76
N THR A 462 -17.03 7.50 -14.72
CA THR A 462 -18.42 7.13 -14.90
C THR A 462 -18.56 6.25 -16.14
N ILE A 463 -19.00 5.02 -15.95
CA ILE A 463 -19.11 4.00 -17.00
C ILE A 463 -20.57 3.89 -17.44
N PRO A 464 -20.93 4.25 -18.68
CA PRO A 464 -22.28 4.12 -19.16
C PRO A 464 -22.81 2.68 -19.08
N ALA A 465 -24.10 2.51 -18.77
CA ALA A 465 -24.75 1.19 -18.65
C ALA A 465 -24.49 0.29 -19.87
N LYS A 466 -24.47 0.87 -21.08
CA LYS A 466 -24.15 0.16 -22.31
C LYS A 466 -22.74 -0.46 -22.27
N VAL A 467 -21.75 0.28 -21.77
CA VAL A 467 -20.36 -0.21 -21.63
C VAL A 467 -20.27 -1.29 -20.57
N VAL A 468 -20.99 -1.14 -19.45
CA VAL A 468 -21.09 -2.18 -18.40
C VAL A 468 -21.64 -3.49 -18.99
N GLN A 469 -22.69 -3.43 -19.81
CA GLN A 469 -23.26 -4.61 -20.43
C GLN A 469 -22.41 -5.20 -21.56
N GLU A 470 -21.89 -4.36 -22.47
CA GLU A 470 -21.22 -4.82 -23.69
C GLU A 470 -19.74 -5.21 -23.45
N VAL A 471 -19.02 -4.50 -22.59
CA VAL A 471 -17.60 -4.72 -22.33
C VAL A 471 -17.38 -5.54 -21.05
N LEU A 472 -18.06 -5.17 -19.97
CA LEU A 472 -17.88 -5.80 -18.67
C LEU A 472 -18.78 -7.03 -18.47
N LYS A 473 -19.82 -7.21 -19.31
CA LYS A 473 -20.70 -8.38 -19.34
C LYS A 473 -21.48 -8.61 -18.03
N THR A 474 -21.86 -7.52 -17.37
CA THR A 474 -22.61 -7.53 -16.10
C THR A 474 -23.57 -6.33 -16.04
N THR A 475 -24.14 -6.04 -14.88
CA THR A 475 -24.99 -4.87 -14.63
C THR A 475 -24.38 -3.97 -13.53
N THR A 476 -24.81 -2.73 -13.49
CA THR A 476 -24.38 -1.77 -12.47
C THR A 476 -24.79 -2.22 -11.09
N GLU A 477 -26.00 -2.74 -10.92
CA GLU A 477 -26.53 -3.22 -9.65
C GLU A 477 -25.69 -4.40 -9.12
N ALA A 478 -25.35 -5.36 -9.98
CA ALA A 478 -24.52 -6.51 -9.59
C ALA A 478 -23.10 -6.10 -9.18
N LEU A 479 -22.51 -5.11 -9.85
CA LEU A 479 -21.20 -4.56 -9.47
C LEU A 479 -21.24 -3.88 -8.10
N ILE A 480 -22.25 -3.09 -7.82
CA ILE A 480 -22.45 -2.39 -6.54
C ILE A 480 -22.63 -3.42 -5.43
N GLU A 481 -23.49 -4.41 -5.63
CA GLU A 481 -23.74 -5.47 -4.65
C GLU A 481 -22.45 -6.23 -4.30
N VAL A 482 -21.70 -6.67 -5.31
CA VAL A 482 -20.42 -7.37 -5.10
C VAL A 482 -19.40 -6.45 -4.42
N ASN A 483 -19.34 -5.17 -4.77
CA ASN A 483 -18.43 -4.23 -4.12
C ASN A 483 -18.75 -4.06 -2.63
N ILE A 484 -20.02 -3.88 -2.28
CA ILE A 484 -20.45 -3.77 -0.88
C ILE A 484 -20.12 -5.07 -0.13
N SER A 485 -20.55 -6.21 -0.66
CA SER A 485 -20.41 -7.50 0.02
C SER A 485 -18.96 -7.97 0.14
N LYS A 486 -18.15 -7.80 -0.92
CA LYS A 486 -16.75 -8.24 -0.96
C LYS A 486 -15.79 -7.18 -0.42
N ASN A 487 -15.70 -6.03 -1.11
CA ASN A 487 -14.64 -5.06 -0.86
C ASN A 487 -14.85 -4.27 0.43
N LEU A 488 -16.10 -4.02 0.83
CA LEU A 488 -16.39 -3.28 2.07
C LEU A 488 -16.65 -4.24 3.23
N VAL A 489 -17.75 -4.97 3.22
CA VAL A 489 -18.14 -5.83 4.35
C VAL A 489 -17.16 -6.98 4.53
N GLY A 490 -16.82 -7.70 3.45
CA GLY A 490 -15.88 -8.82 3.51
C GLY A 490 -14.48 -8.41 4.00
N SER A 491 -13.96 -7.26 3.55
CA SER A 491 -12.69 -6.72 4.05
C SER A 491 -12.77 -6.30 5.51
N ALA A 492 -13.89 -5.71 5.95
CA ALA A 492 -14.11 -5.38 7.37
C ALA A 492 -14.20 -6.63 8.24
N MET A 493 -14.89 -7.68 7.78
CA MET A 493 -14.97 -8.98 8.47
C MET A 493 -13.60 -9.67 8.59
N ALA A 494 -12.74 -9.49 7.61
CA ALA A 494 -11.34 -9.97 7.65
C ALA A 494 -10.42 -9.11 8.52
N GLY A 495 -10.86 -7.95 8.99
CA GLY A 495 -10.03 -7.00 9.73
C GLY A 495 -8.96 -6.32 8.88
N SER A 496 -9.21 -6.10 7.60
CA SER A 496 -8.25 -5.46 6.69
C SER A 496 -7.92 -4.03 7.12
N ILE A 497 -6.63 -3.69 7.09
CA ILE A 497 -6.15 -2.31 7.24
C ILE A 497 -5.85 -1.76 5.86
N GLY A 498 -6.70 -0.84 5.37
CA GLY A 498 -6.53 -0.22 4.05
C GLY A 498 -6.79 -1.13 2.84
N GLY A 499 -7.27 -2.36 3.05
CA GLY A 499 -7.52 -3.35 2.00
C GLY A 499 -8.99 -3.45 1.58
N PHE A 500 -9.66 -2.32 1.30
CA PHE A 500 -11.05 -2.25 0.86
C PHE A 500 -11.14 -2.25 -0.67
N ASN A 501 -10.54 -3.26 -1.30
CA ASN A 501 -10.41 -3.41 -2.74
C ASN A 501 -10.37 -4.90 -3.12
N ALA A 502 -10.38 -5.21 -4.40
CA ALA A 502 -10.34 -6.58 -4.89
C ALA A 502 -8.90 -7.11 -5.03
N HIS A 503 -8.01 -6.37 -5.71
CA HIS A 503 -6.64 -6.80 -5.98
C HIS A 503 -5.65 -5.64 -6.29
N ALA A 504 -5.80 -4.50 -5.67
CA ALA A 504 -4.91 -3.35 -5.90
C ALA A 504 -3.41 -3.73 -5.84
N ALA A 505 -3.03 -4.67 -4.97
CA ALA A 505 -1.66 -5.14 -4.83
C ALA A 505 -1.09 -5.76 -6.12
N ASN A 506 -1.91 -6.45 -6.92
CA ASN A 506 -1.48 -7.03 -8.20
C ASN A 506 -1.00 -5.96 -9.18
N LEU A 507 -1.77 -4.88 -9.31
CA LEU A 507 -1.47 -3.78 -10.23
C LEU A 507 -0.25 -2.99 -9.75
N VAL A 508 -0.22 -2.67 -8.45
CA VAL A 508 0.89 -1.94 -7.83
C VAL A 508 2.19 -2.72 -7.99
N ALA A 509 2.21 -4.02 -7.65
CA ALA A 509 3.41 -4.85 -7.77
C ALA A 509 3.91 -4.93 -9.22
N ALA A 510 3.01 -5.16 -10.18
CA ALA A 510 3.37 -5.26 -11.59
C ALA A 510 4.00 -3.97 -12.15
N ILE A 511 3.43 -2.80 -11.81
CA ILE A 511 3.98 -1.50 -12.22
C ILE A 511 5.29 -1.21 -11.48
N TYR A 512 5.38 -1.56 -10.19
CA TYR A 512 6.58 -1.31 -9.37
C TYR A 512 7.79 -2.06 -9.90
N ILE A 513 7.64 -3.34 -10.24
CA ILE A 513 8.71 -4.14 -10.84
C ILE A 513 9.10 -3.56 -12.21
N ALA A 514 8.12 -3.25 -13.06
CA ALA A 514 8.36 -2.70 -14.39
C ALA A 514 9.07 -1.33 -14.36
N CYS A 515 8.74 -0.47 -13.39
CA CYS A 515 9.24 0.91 -13.30
C CYS A 515 10.38 1.09 -12.29
N GLY A 516 10.96 0.01 -11.75
CA GLY A 516 12.11 0.07 -10.83
C GLY A 516 11.81 0.72 -9.48
N GLN A 517 10.56 0.61 -9.03
CA GLN A 517 10.18 1.02 -7.68
C GLN A 517 10.63 -0.05 -6.67
N ASP A 518 10.71 0.32 -5.39
CA ASP A 518 11.00 -0.65 -4.33
C ASP A 518 9.80 -1.60 -4.15
N PRO A 519 9.93 -2.90 -4.48
CA PRO A 519 8.81 -3.85 -4.39
C PRO A 519 8.23 -3.99 -2.98
N ALA A 520 9.05 -3.80 -1.93
CA ALA A 520 8.59 -3.89 -0.55
C ALA A 520 7.67 -2.73 -0.15
N GLN A 521 7.70 -1.62 -0.86
CA GLN A 521 6.77 -0.50 -0.66
C GLN A 521 5.35 -0.82 -1.18
N SER A 522 5.16 -1.90 -1.94
CA SER A 522 3.82 -2.36 -2.36
C SER A 522 2.90 -2.62 -1.16
N VAL A 523 3.45 -2.98 0.00
CA VAL A 523 2.68 -3.20 1.24
C VAL A 523 1.86 -1.97 1.64
N GLY A 524 2.46 -0.78 1.65
CA GLY A 524 1.77 0.48 1.94
C GLY A 524 1.03 1.04 0.72
N SER A 525 1.66 0.94 -0.45
CA SER A 525 1.16 1.55 -1.68
C SER A 525 -0.08 0.86 -2.26
N SER A 526 -0.39 -0.36 -1.82
CA SER A 526 -1.60 -1.09 -2.19
C SER A 526 -2.82 -0.74 -1.32
N ASN A 527 -2.67 0.13 -0.31
CA ASN A 527 -3.81 0.64 0.42
C ASN A 527 -4.75 1.36 -0.55
N CYS A 528 -5.97 0.86 -0.63
CA CYS A 528 -6.98 1.35 -1.57
C CYS A 528 -8.38 1.11 -1.02
N ILE A 529 -9.26 2.09 -1.21
CA ILE A 529 -10.70 1.89 -1.10
C ILE A 529 -11.33 2.06 -2.48
N THR A 530 -12.06 1.03 -2.93
CA THR A 530 -12.82 1.03 -4.18
C THR A 530 -14.29 1.24 -3.87
N LEU A 531 -14.87 2.32 -4.38
CA LEU A 531 -16.30 2.62 -4.26
C LEU A 531 -16.97 2.46 -5.62
N MET A 532 -18.20 1.93 -5.60
CA MET A 532 -19.06 1.76 -6.76
C MET A 532 -20.47 2.23 -6.41
N GLU A 533 -21.02 3.14 -7.22
CA GLU A 533 -22.30 3.78 -6.97
C GLU A 533 -23.11 3.91 -8.26
N PRO A 534 -24.45 3.97 -8.19
CA PRO A 534 -25.27 4.26 -9.35
C PRO A 534 -25.07 5.72 -9.77
N SER A 535 -25.05 5.98 -11.08
CA SER A 535 -24.87 7.31 -11.67
C SER A 535 -25.79 7.55 -12.86
N GLY A 536 -25.78 8.76 -13.35
CA GLY A 536 -26.61 9.21 -14.49
C GLY A 536 -28.09 9.44 -14.11
N PRO A 537 -28.88 10.03 -15.03
CA PRO A 537 -30.27 10.38 -14.77
C PRO A 537 -31.18 9.20 -14.44
N THR A 538 -30.83 8.01 -14.94
CA THR A 538 -31.60 6.77 -14.74
C THR A 538 -31.03 5.90 -13.60
N GLY A 539 -29.89 6.27 -12.99
CA GLY A 539 -29.19 5.45 -12.00
C GLY A 539 -28.60 4.14 -12.57
N LYS A 540 -28.52 3.99 -13.89
CA LYS A 540 -28.04 2.76 -14.56
C LYS A 540 -26.57 2.82 -14.95
N ASP A 541 -25.99 4.01 -15.01
CA ASP A 541 -24.55 4.18 -15.21
C ASP A 541 -23.81 3.85 -13.91
N LEU A 542 -22.58 3.39 -14.02
CA LEU A 542 -21.74 3.07 -12.88
C LEU A 542 -20.73 4.21 -12.63
N TYR A 543 -20.78 4.82 -11.46
CA TYR A 543 -19.66 5.59 -10.94
C TYR A 543 -18.72 4.65 -10.17
N ILE A 544 -17.42 4.74 -10.47
CA ILE A 544 -16.38 4.00 -9.75
C ILE A 544 -15.26 4.95 -9.36
N SER A 545 -14.75 4.79 -8.15
CA SER A 545 -13.55 5.51 -7.69
C SER A 545 -12.62 4.61 -6.90
N CYS A 546 -11.31 4.92 -6.98
CA CYS A 546 -10.26 4.34 -6.14
C CYS A 546 -9.53 5.47 -5.42
N THR A 547 -9.46 5.38 -4.09
CA THR A 547 -8.67 6.30 -3.26
C THR A 547 -7.49 5.55 -2.66
N MET A 548 -6.27 6.02 -2.95
CA MET A 548 -5.02 5.39 -2.53
C MET A 548 -4.17 6.39 -1.74
N PRO A 549 -4.12 6.28 -0.39
CA PRO A 549 -3.51 7.30 0.46
C PRO A 549 -1.98 7.23 0.54
N SER A 550 -1.34 6.14 0.07
CA SER A 550 0.05 5.84 0.41
C SER A 550 0.88 5.34 -0.76
N ILE A 551 0.81 5.95 -1.93
CA ILE A 551 1.58 5.55 -3.12
C ILE A 551 3.03 6.04 -2.98
N GLU A 552 3.95 5.14 -2.67
CA GLU A 552 5.35 5.41 -2.39
C GLU A 552 6.20 5.20 -3.64
N VAL A 553 6.24 6.20 -4.53
CA VAL A 553 6.90 6.13 -5.83
C VAL A 553 7.89 7.26 -6.05
N GLY A 554 8.83 7.03 -6.96
CA GLY A 554 9.73 8.04 -7.48
C GLY A 554 10.16 7.70 -8.91
N THR A 555 10.64 8.70 -9.63
CA THR A 555 11.12 8.57 -11.01
C THR A 555 12.64 8.79 -11.12
N VAL A 556 13.29 9.04 -9.97
CA VAL A 556 14.74 9.18 -9.85
C VAL A 556 15.26 8.34 -8.66
N GLY A 557 16.47 7.81 -8.82
CA GLY A 557 17.18 7.03 -7.80
C GLY A 557 16.79 5.56 -7.74
N GLY A 558 17.62 4.75 -7.09
CA GLY A 558 17.41 3.31 -6.93
C GLY A 558 17.25 2.58 -8.27
N GLY A 559 16.33 1.62 -8.29
CA GLY A 559 16.02 0.80 -9.47
C GLY A 559 15.51 1.56 -10.69
N THR A 560 15.07 2.81 -10.54
CA THR A 560 14.64 3.65 -11.67
C THR A 560 15.78 3.95 -12.66
N ASN A 561 17.05 3.73 -12.25
CA ASN A 561 18.22 3.94 -13.08
C ASN A 561 18.62 2.72 -13.94
N LEU A 562 17.99 1.58 -13.70
CA LEU A 562 18.23 0.38 -14.49
C LEU A 562 17.67 0.55 -15.90
N PRO A 563 18.41 0.19 -16.97
CA PRO A 563 18.00 0.48 -18.34
C PRO A 563 16.61 -0.04 -18.74
N PRO A 564 16.20 -1.28 -18.39
CA PRO A 564 14.84 -1.75 -18.70
C PRO A 564 13.74 -0.96 -17.99
N GLN A 565 13.96 -0.60 -16.72
CA GLN A 565 13.03 0.19 -15.93
C GLN A 565 12.93 1.64 -16.41
N GLN A 566 14.06 2.22 -16.85
CA GLN A 566 14.05 3.52 -17.51
C GLN A 566 13.23 3.52 -18.80
N ALA A 567 13.31 2.45 -19.60
CA ALA A 567 12.50 2.31 -20.80
C ALA A 567 10.99 2.31 -20.48
N CYS A 568 10.58 1.63 -19.41
CA CYS A 568 9.20 1.63 -18.93
C CYS A 568 8.75 3.01 -18.45
N LEU A 569 9.58 3.72 -17.65
CA LEU A 569 9.29 5.09 -17.21
C LEU A 569 9.24 6.07 -18.40
N LYS A 570 10.10 5.89 -19.41
CA LYS A 570 10.08 6.68 -20.63
C LYS A 570 8.81 6.45 -21.44
N MET A 571 8.35 5.21 -21.54
CA MET A 571 7.07 4.85 -22.18
C MET A 571 5.88 5.55 -21.53
N LEU A 572 5.90 5.75 -20.21
CA LEU A 572 4.91 6.51 -19.46
C LEU A 572 5.11 8.04 -19.54
N GLY A 573 6.22 8.52 -20.12
CA GLY A 573 6.52 9.94 -20.19
C GLY A 573 6.96 10.57 -18.85
N VAL A 574 7.39 9.77 -17.88
CA VAL A 574 7.75 10.22 -16.53
C VAL A 574 9.19 9.88 -16.12
N GLN A 575 10.06 9.56 -17.08
CA GLN A 575 11.46 9.23 -16.79
C GLN A 575 12.21 10.41 -16.19
N GLY A 576 12.90 10.18 -15.07
CA GLY A 576 13.81 11.14 -14.46
C GLY A 576 13.11 12.26 -13.70
N ALA A 577 13.84 13.35 -13.43
CA ALA A 577 13.32 14.51 -12.73
C ALA A 577 12.60 15.48 -13.68
N CYS A 578 11.46 16.00 -13.27
CA CYS A 578 10.80 17.11 -13.95
C CYS A 578 11.60 18.39 -13.70
N GLN A 579 12.12 19.00 -14.78
CA GLN A 579 12.97 20.20 -14.68
C GLN A 579 12.16 21.46 -14.37
N GLN A 580 10.90 21.52 -14.82
CA GLN A 580 10.04 22.68 -14.67
C GLN A 580 9.34 22.69 -13.30
N CYS A 581 8.83 21.54 -12.89
CA CYS A 581 8.07 21.36 -11.65
C CYS A 581 8.57 20.11 -10.89
N PRO A 582 9.59 20.23 -10.02
CA PRO A 582 10.11 19.10 -9.26
C PRO A 582 9.02 18.36 -8.48
N GLY A 583 8.89 17.05 -8.73
CA GLY A 583 7.85 16.19 -8.15
C GLY A 583 6.70 15.85 -9.09
N GLU A 584 6.57 16.55 -10.23
CA GLU A 584 5.44 16.32 -11.15
C GLU A 584 5.52 14.93 -11.84
N ASN A 585 6.71 14.46 -12.22
CA ASN A 585 6.86 13.12 -12.79
C ASN A 585 6.45 12.02 -11.80
N ALA A 586 6.83 12.14 -10.53
CA ALA A 586 6.42 11.21 -9.49
C ALA A 586 4.92 11.31 -9.18
N CYS A 587 4.34 12.50 -9.20
CA CYS A 587 2.89 12.70 -9.08
C CYS A 587 2.13 12.09 -10.27
N GLN A 588 2.63 12.28 -11.49
CA GLN A 588 2.05 11.66 -12.68
C GLN A 588 2.13 10.13 -12.63
N LEU A 589 3.25 9.57 -12.17
CA LEU A 589 3.38 8.13 -11.96
C LEU A 589 2.35 7.62 -10.93
N ALA A 590 2.15 8.35 -9.82
CA ALA A 590 1.15 7.98 -8.81
C ALA A 590 -0.29 8.02 -9.37
N ARG A 591 -0.63 9.01 -10.21
CA ARG A 591 -1.92 9.07 -10.92
C ARG A 591 -2.11 7.88 -11.84
N ILE A 592 -1.08 7.51 -12.61
CA ILE A 592 -1.11 6.35 -13.51
C ILE A 592 -1.30 5.04 -12.70
N VAL A 593 -0.59 4.88 -11.58
CA VAL A 593 -0.77 3.72 -10.68
C VAL A 593 -2.21 3.64 -10.19
N CYS A 594 -2.75 4.73 -9.64
CA CYS A 594 -4.12 4.78 -9.13
C CYS A 594 -5.17 4.49 -10.22
N ALA A 595 -5.02 5.08 -11.41
CA ALA A 595 -5.93 4.84 -12.54
C ALA A 595 -5.80 3.42 -13.12
N THR A 596 -4.62 2.81 -13.07
CA THR A 596 -4.44 1.41 -13.44
C THR A 596 -5.10 0.48 -12.43
N VAL A 597 -5.01 0.81 -11.13
CA VAL A 597 -5.77 0.11 -10.08
C VAL A 597 -7.27 0.22 -10.35
N LEU A 598 -7.79 1.42 -10.66
CA LEU A 598 -9.19 1.62 -11.03
C LEU A 598 -9.63 0.70 -12.19
N ALA A 599 -8.80 0.60 -13.25
CA ALA A 599 -9.06 -0.27 -14.39
C ALA A 599 -9.05 -1.76 -14.01
N GLY A 600 -8.08 -2.19 -13.21
CA GLY A 600 -7.98 -3.56 -12.71
C GLY A 600 -9.14 -3.95 -11.81
N GLU A 601 -9.50 -3.08 -10.86
CA GLU A 601 -10.65 -3.24 -9.97
C GLU A 601 -11.95 -3.38 -10.76
N LEU A 602 -12.21 -2.45 -11.68
CA LEU A 602 -13.40 -2.48 -12.54
C LEU A 602 -13.52 -3.81 -13.29
N SER A 603 -12.42 -4.29 -13.86
CA SER A 603 -12.39 -5.52 -14.63
C SER A 603 -12.56 -6.77 -13.76
N LEU A 604 -11.82 -6.90 -12.66
CA LEU A 604 -11.94 -8.07 -11.79
C LEU A 604 -13.31 -8.14 -11.14
N MET A 605 -13.82 -7.02 -10.63
CA MET A 605 -15.15 -6.98 -10.01
C MET A 605 -16.23 -7.38 -11.00
N SER A 606 -16.14 -6.97 -12.28
CA SER A 606 -17.08 -7.39 -13.31
C SER A 606 -17.01 -8.89 -13.63
N ALA A 607 -15.81 -9.49 -13.60
CA ALA A 607 -15.64 -10.94 -13.80
C ALA A 607 -16.25 -11.74 -12.62
N LEU A 608 -16.14 -11.22 -11.40
CA LEU A 608 -16.76 -11.81 -10.22
C LEU A 608 -18.29 -11.71 -10.27
N ALA A 609 -18.84 -10.53 -10.56
CA ALA A 609 -20.27 -10.30 -10.70
C ALA A 609 -20.92 -11.14 -11.82
N ALA A 610 -20.18 -11.41 -12.89
CA ALA A 610 -20.63 -12.26 -14.01
C ALA A 610 -20.41 -13.77 -13.77
N GLY A 611 -19.77 -14.19 -12.66
CA GLY A 611 -19.46 -15.60 -12.38
C GLY A 611 -18.41 -16.23 -13.31
N HIS A 612 -17.63 -15.43 -14.03
CA HIS A 612 -16.70 -15.91 -15.07
C HIS A 612 -15.26 -16.15 -14.57
N LEU A 613 -14.94 -15.79 -13.33
CA LEU A 613 -13.56 -15.81 -12.82
C LEU A 613 -12.91 -17.20 -12.88
N VAL A 614 -13.58 -18.21 -12.33
CA VAL A 614 -13.06 -19.59 -12.25
C VAL A 614 -12.83 -20.17 -13.65
N LYS A 615 -13.76 -19.93 -14.59
CA LYS A 615 -13.63 -20.41 -15.98
C LYS A 615 -12.41 -19.80 -16.68
N SER A 616 -12.14 -18.53 -16.48
CA SER A 616 -10.98 -17.86 -17.08
C SER A 616 -9.64 -18.39 -16.54
N HIS A 617 -9.53 -18.60 -15.23
CA HIS A 617 -8.31 -19.17 -14.64
C HIS A 617 -8.06 -20.62 -15.09
N MET A 618 -9.10 -21.44 -15.18
CA MET A 618 -8.94 -22.84 -15.63
C MET A 618 -8.59 -22.98 -17.11
N THR A 619 -8.72 -21.93 -17.91
CA THR A 619 -8.37 -21.96 -19.34
C THR A 619 -6.91 -21.55 -19.58
N HIS A 620 -6.28 -20.83 -18.63
CA HIS A 620 -4.95 -20.22 -18.78
C HIS A 620 -3.90 -20.71 -17.76
N ASN A 621 -4.29 -21.53 -16.81
CA ASN A 621 -3.43 -22.27 -15.90
C ASN A 621 -3.58 -23.76 -16.20
#